data_dd2119b669aff809dc23a389aba0a042
#
_entry.id   dd2119b669aff809dc23a389aba0a042
#
_cell.length_a   1.000
_cell.length_b   1.000
_cell.length_c   1.000
_cell.angle_alpha   90.00
_cell.angle_beta   90.00
_cell.angle_gamma   90.00
#
_symmetry.space_group_name_H-M   'P 1'
#
loop_
_entity.id
_entity.type
_entity.pdbx_description
1 polymer ?
#
loop_
_entity_poly.entity_id
_entity_poly.type
_entity_poly.pdbx_seq_one_letter_code
_entity_poly.pdbx_strand_id
1 'polypeptide(L)' 'MRVGVMRNSERYLAQAETVMRMAARAASQAEKEVYLSIAEGWRKLAAEVQRNEPPREPRTFKPAE' A
#
# COMPACT_ATOMS: atom_id res chain seq x y z
N MET A 1 -7.96 -15.61 14.54
CA MET A 1 -7.88 -15.36 14.02
C MET A 1 -7.21 -14.63 13.72
N ARG A 2 -6.76 -14.64 13.26
CA ARG A 2 -6.10 -14.08 12.92
C ARG A 2 -6.27 -13.30 12.19
N VAL A 3 -6.46 -12.83 12.28
CA VAL A 3 -6.71 -12.05 11.68
C VAL A 3 -5.99 -11.69 10.83
N GLY A 4 -6.28 -11.57 10.11
CA GLY A 4 -5.69 -11.24 9.04
C GLY A 4 -4.54 -10.50 9.25
N VAL A 5 -3.56 -11.04 9.00
CA VAL A 5 -2.35 -10.37 9.18
C VAL A 5 -2.00 -9.73 7.88
N MET A 6 -2.11 -8.45 7.80
CA MET A 6 -1.71 -7.73 6.62
C MET A 6 -0.25 -7.40 6.71
N ARG A 7 0.44 -7.51 5.60
CA ARG A 7 1.80 -7.06 5.56
C ARG A 7 1.81 -5.55 5.60
N ASN A 8 2.90 -4.96 6.03
CA ASN A 8 2.99 -3.52 6.12
C ASN A 8 2.76 -2.86 4.78
N SER A 9 3.30 -3.44 3.71
CA SER A 9 3.08 -2.85 2.40
C SER A 9 1.61 -2.87 2.03
N GLU A 10 0.89 -3.92 2.42
CA GLU A 10 -0.52 -3.99 2.13
C GLU A 10 -1.30 -2.93 2.88
N ARG A 11 -0.90 -2.66 4.10
CA ARG A 11 -1.55 -1.62 4.88
C ARG A 11 -1.33 -0.27 4.25
N TYR A 12 -0.12 -0.01 3.77
CA TYR A 12 0.16 1.25 3.12
C TYR A 12 -0.62 1.39 1.82
N LEU A 13 -0.76 0.31 1.07
CA LEU A 13 -1.55 0.36 -0.14
C LEU A 13 -3.02 0.61 0.16
N ALA A 14 -3.51 0.03 1.25
CA ALA A 14 -4.88 0.26 1.65
C ALA A 14 -5.10 1.73 2.02
N GLN A 15 -4.11 2.33 2.68
CA GLN A 15 -4.20 3.73 3.01
C GLN A 15 -4.22 4.57 1.74
N ALA A 16 -3.39 4.20 0.77
CA ALA A 16 -3.37 4.94 -0.49
C ALA A 16 -4.73 4.89 -1.17
N GLU A 17 -5.36 3.73 -1.15
CA GLU A 17 -6.67 3.60 -1.78
C GLU A 17 -7.71 4.43 -1.06
N THR A 18 -7.65 4.45 0.25
CA THR A 18 -8.57 5.25 1.03
C THR A 18 -8.43 6.73 0.67
N VAL A 19 -7.18 7.19 0.60
CA VAL A 19 -6.94 8.58 0.28
C VAL A 19 -7.38 8.89 -1.15
N MET A 20 -7.21 7.95 -2.05
CA MET A 20 -7.66 8.16 -3.43
C MET A 20 -9.18 8.29 -3.51
N ARG A 21 -9.89 7.55 -2.68
CA ARG A 21 -11.33 7.70 -2.63
C ARG A 21 -11.70 9.08 -2.11
N MET A 22 -10.93 9.57 -1.16
CA MET A 22 -11.16 10.91 -0.64
C MET A 22 -10.88 11.94 -1.73
N ALA A 23 -9.88 11.70 -2.55
CA ALA A 23 -9.58 12.60 -3.66
C ALA A 23 -10.77 12.66 -4.63
N ALA A 24 -11.40 11.53 -4.85
CA ALA A 24 -12.53 11.49 -5.77
C ALA A 24 -13.70 12.32 -5.26
N ARG A 25 -13.77 12.52 -3.95
CA ARG A 25 -14.85 13.30 -3.37
C ARG A 25 -14.42 14.69 -2.98
N ALA A 26 -13.24 15.09 -3.35
CA ALA A 26 -12.72 16.39 -2.94
C ALA A 26 -13.60 17.49 -3.50
N ALA A 27 -13.73 18.54 -2.73
CA ALA A 27 -14.58 19.66 -3.11
C ALA A 27 -13.94 20.58 -4.12
N SER A 28 -12.63 20.56 -4.21
CA SER A 28 -11.92 21.44 -5.12
C SER A 28 -10.77 20.71 -5.75
N GLN A 29 -10.26 21.27 -6.84
CA GLN A 29 -9.12 20.69 -7.52
C GLN A 29 -7.89 20.75 -6.62
N ALA A 30 -7.72 21.82 -5.90
CA ALA A 30 -6.58 21.94 -5.01
C ALA A 30 -6.61 20.86 -3.94
N GLU A 31 -7.77 20.62 -3.37
CA GLU A 31 -7.93 19.61 -2.35
C GLU A 31 -7.67 18.23 -2.93
N LYS A 32 -8.20 17.99 -4.14
CA LYS A 32 -8.00 16.73 -4.79
C LYS A 32 -6.52 16.46 -5.01
N GLU A 33 -5.77 17.45 -5.43
CA GLU A 33 -4.36 17.27 -5.66
C GLU A 33 -3.59 16.97 -4.40
N VAL A 34 -4.02 17.55 -3.29
CA VAL A 34 -3.39 17.24 -2.02
C VAL A 34 -3.60 15.77 -1.68
N TYR A 35 -4.80 15.28 -1.84
CA TYR A 35 -5.06 13.87 -1.56
C TYR A 35 -4.30 12.96 -2.50
N LEU A 36 -4.22 13.30 -3.77
CA LEU A 36 -3.49 12.47 -4.72
C LEU A 36 -2.01 12.42 -4.37
N SER A 37 -1.48 13.54 -3.91
CA SER A 37 -0.09 13.60 -3.50
C SER A 37 0.15 12.70 -2.31
N ILE A 38 -0.76 12.71 -1.35
CA ILE A 38 -0.65 11.88 -0.17
C ILE A 38 -0.74 10.41 -0.56
N ALA A 39 -1.68 10.07 -1.45
CA ALA A 39 -1.84 8.71 -1.89
C ALA A 39 -0.58 8.20 -2.57
N GLU A 40 0.04 9.06 -3.37
CA GLU A 40 1.25 8.68 -4.05
C GLU A 40 2.37 8.43 -3.06
N GLY A 41 2.43 9.23 -2.01
CA GLY A 41 3.42 9.01 -0.95
C GLY A 41 3.23 7.66 -0.29
N TRP A 42 1.99 7.28 -0.01
CA TRP A 42 1.71 5.97 0.57
C TRP A 42 2.13 4.85 -0.37
N ARG A 43 1.88 5.02 -1.66
CA ARG A 43 2.23 4.00 -2.63
C ARG A 43 3.74 3.84 -2.73
N LYS A 44 4.47 4.94 -2.70
CA LYS A 44 5.92 4.86 -2.74
C LYS A 44 6.46 4.17 -1.51
N LEU A 45 5.88 4.50 -0.36
CA LEU A 45 6.30 3.88 0.88
C LEU A 45 6.00 2.39 0.84
N ALA A 46 4.85 2.02 0.29
CA ALA A 46 4.50 0.61 0.17
C ALA A 46 5.53 -0.13 -0.70
N ALA A 47 5.95 0.50 -1.77
CA ALA A 47 6.93 -0.12 -2.65
C ALA A 47 8.26 -0.32 -1.95
N GLU A 48 8.66 0.66 -1.13
CA GLU A 48 9.89 0.54 -0.38
C GLU A 48 9.82 -0.60 0.62
N VAL A 49 8.72 -0.65 1.35
CA VAL A 49 8.54 -1.68 2.36
C VAL A 49 8.48 -3.05 1.71
N GLN A 50 7.80 -3.12 0.57
CA GLN A 50 7.65 -4.39 -0.12
C GLN A 50 8.98 -4.95 -0.57
N ARG A 51 9.89 -4.09 -0.97
CA ARG A 51 11.20 -4.54 -1.37
C ARG A 51 11.95 -5.19 -0.24
N ASN A 52 11.65 -4.79 0.98
CA ASN A 52 12.35 -5.31 2.14
C ASN A 52 11.60 -6.43 2.86
N GLU A 53 10.41 -6.74 2.41
CA GLU A 53 9.64 -7.79 3.05
C GLU A 53 10.05 -9.14 2.50
N PRO A 54 9.96 -10.18 3.31
CA PRO A 54 10.26 -11.51 2.81
C PRO A 54 9.19 -11.94 1.83
N PRO A 55 9.48 -12.92 1.00
CA PRO A 55 8.51 -13.38 0.03
C PRO A 55 7.24 -13.84 0.73
N ARG A 56 6.12 -13.56 0.12
CA ARG A 56 4.88 -13.95 0.63
C ARG A 56 4.67 -15.42 0.61
N GLU A 57 5.08 -16.06 -0.46
CA GLU A 57 4.93 -17.45 -0.60
C GLU A 57 6.01 -18.15 -0.01
N PRO A 58 5.78 -18.84 0.98
CA PRO A 58 6.87 -19.54 1.58
C PRO A 58 7.27 -20.67 0.75
N ARG A 59 6.71 -21.04 -0.06
CA ARG A 59 7.01 -22.10 -0.68
C ARG A 59 7.89 -22.25 -1.46
N THR A 60 8.15 -22.32 -1.76
CA THR A 60 8.77 -22.40 -2.28
C THR A 60 9.87 -22.56 -2.41
N PHE A 61 10.19 -22.83 -2.48
CA PHE A 61 11.08 -22.88 -2.52
C PHE A 61 11.81 -23.63 -2.74
N LYS A 62 12.39 -23.89 -3.07
CA LYS A 62 13.03 -24.49 -3.28
C LYS A 62 13.99 -24.94 -3.20
N PRO A 63 14.29 -25.37 -3.09
CA PRO A 63 15.18 -25.70 -2.87
C PRO A 63 16.15 -26.11 -3.40
N ALA A 64 16.54 -26.26 -3.74
CA ALA A 64 17.17 -26.59 -4.10
C ALA A 64 17.79 -27.03 -4.27
N GLU A 65 17.87 -27.10 -4.26
CA GLU A 65 18.27 -27.50 -4.31
C GLU A 65 18.53 -27.67 -4.49
#